data_1d5c1933951fe35f60cb458d798aa02a
#
_entry.id   1d5c1933951fe35f60cb458d798aa02a
#
_cell.length_a   1.000
_cell.length_b   1.000
_cell.length_c   1.000
_cell.angle_alpha   90.00
_cell.angle_beta   90.00
_cell.angle_gamma   90.00
#
_symmetry.space_group_name_H-M   'P 1'
#
loop_
_entity.id
_entity.type
_entity.pdbx_description
1 polymer ?
#
loop_
_entity_poly.entity_id
_entity_poly.type
_entity_poly.pdbx_seq_one_letter_code
_entity_poly.pdbx_strand_id
1 'polypeptide(L)'
;MPSPVPESAPYIPSCSSLSARLTRFAGSADTKDMPSSGRVWIVLGDIHGCIRRAGDIPQLEHAAGVILTGDLTTLGGVAAARTVIEAFQAVHPVILAQIGNMDRAEVNDWLEAKGINLHRNVRELSPEVALLGVGGSTFSPFGTPSEFPEARFSEWLEDLARRASQYRELVLVAHNPPYNTVCDRTDGGLHVGSTAIRDFIEEYQPAACLCGHLHESAGIQRVGRTLVVNPGSFSTGAYALFTLDESGVRASLRRLA
;
A
#
# COMPACT_ATOMS: atom_id res chain seq x y z
N MET A 1 -2.69 0.62 47.19
CA MET A 1 -3.13 1.01 45.84
C MET A 1 -1.88 1.38 45.06
N PRO A 2 -1.48 0.65 44.00
CA PRO A 2 -0.37 1.05 43.19
C PRO A 2 -0.79 2.19 42.26
N SER A 3 0.08 3.20 42.12
CA SER A 3 -0.08 4.35 41.24
C SER A 3 -0.13 3.90 39.76
N PRO A 4 -0.91 4.56 38.89
CA PRO A 4 -0.95 4.24 37.49
C PRO A 4 0.39 4.58 36.82
N VAL A 5 0.91 3.64 36.04
CA VAL A 5 2.06 3.85 35.14
C VAL A 5 1.61 4.82 34.03
N PRO A 6 2.38 5.86 33.70
CA PRO A 6 2.01 6.75 32.60
C PRO A 6 2.08 5.98 31.27
N GLU A 7 0.97 5.98 30.56
CA GLU A 7 0.85 5.51 29.18
C GLU A 7 1.81 6.32 28.29
N SER A 8 2.84 5.67 27.78
CA SER A 8 3.73 6.28 26.80
C SER A 8 2.95 6.42 25.48
N ALA A 9 2.69 7.65 25.06
CA ALA A 9 2.14 7.94 23.75
C ALA A 9 3.01 7.30 22.65
N PRO A 10 2.42 6.76 21.55
CA PRO A 10 3.18 6.14 20.49
C PRO A 10 4.13 7.15 19.86
N TYR A 11 5.39 6.75 19.66
CA TYR A 11 6.41 7.53 18.97
C TYR A 11 6.00 7.66 17.49
N ILE A 12 5.59 8.85 17.08
CA ILE A 12 5.31 9.20 15.69
C ILE A 12 6.54 9.95 15.16
N PRO A 13 7.35 9.35 14.26
CA PRO A 13 8.47 10.06 13.70
C PRO A 13 7.98 11.22 12.82
N SER A 14 8.37 12.45 13.17
CA SER A 14 8.15 13.60 12.30
C SER A 14 9.08 13.51 11.08
N CYS A 15 8.62 13.96 9.93
CA CYS A 15 9.37 13.97 8.65
C CYS A 15 10.73 14.73 8.74
N SER A 16 11.04 15.34 9.86
CA SER A 16 12.24 16.15 10.11
C SER A 16 13.36 15.48 10.90
N SER A 17 13.17 14.27 11.46
CA SER A 17 14.09 13.73 12.49
C SER A 17 14.71 12.36 12.21
N LEU A 18 14.62 11.80 11.01
CA LEU A 18 15.25 10.52 10.68
C LEU A 18 16.66 10.70 10.14
N SER A 19 17.66 10.74 11.07
CA SER A 19 19.03 10.39 10.79
C SER A 19 19.11 8.86 10.66
N ALA A 20 19.05 8.36 9.42
CA ALA A 20 19.02 6.95 9.12
C ALA A 20 20.39 6.29 9.43
N ARG A 21 20.38 5.19 10.17
CA ARG A 21 21.46 4.20 10.10
C ARG A 21 21.36 3.52 8.73
N LEU A 22 22.27 3.93 7.84
CA LEU A 22 22.41 3.41 6.49
C LEU A 22 22.90 1.96 6.51
N THR A 23 22.02 1.01 6.26
CA THR A 23 22.42 -0.26 5.64
C THR A 23 22.51 -0.02 4.13
N ARG A 24 23.72 -0.15 3.59
CA ARG A 24 24.02 0.06 2.16
C ARG A 24 23.33 -1.02 1.33
N PHE A 25 22.25 -0.64 0.62
CA PHE A 25 21.88 -1.30 -0.62
C PHE A 25 22.48 -0.48 -1.76
N ALA A 26 23.55 -0.97 -2.34
CA ALA A 26 24.13 -0.40 -3.56
C ALA A 26 23.28 -0.88 -4.74
N GLY A 27 22.40 -0.02 -5.23
CA GLY A 27 21.70 -0.19 -6.50
C GLY A 27 21.75 1.13 -7.24
N SER A 28 22.59 1.20 -8.28
CA SER A 28 22.63 2.32 -9.22
C SER A 28 21.25 2.47 -9.90
N ALA A 29 20.80 3.71 -10.07
CA ALA A 29 19.62 4.03 -10.88
C ALA A 29 19.96 3.76 -12.36
N ASP A 30 19.79 2.52 -12.80
CA ASP A 30 19.93 2.13 -14.21
C ASP A 30 18.53 2.14 -14.85
N THR A 31 18.31 3.05 -15.78
CA THR A 31 17.13 3.12 -16.66
C THR A 31 17.01 1.89 -17.60
N LYS A 32 17.94 0.95 -17.50
CA LYS A 32 17.98 -0.29 -18.32
C LYS A 32 16.99 -1.36 -17.89
N ASP A 33 16.36 -1.24 -16.72
CA ASP A 33 15.43 -2.26 -16.18
C ASP A 33 13.94 -1.96 -16.41
N MET A 34 13.61 -1.08 -17.37
CA MET A 34 12.22 -0.93 -17.79
C MET A 34 11.85 -2.12 -18.70
N PRO A 35 10.78 -2.87 -18.38
CA PRO A 35 10.33 -3.94 -19.25
C PRO A 35 9.94 -3.37 -20.62
N SER A 36 10.41 -4.01 -21.67
CA SER A 36 10.19 -3.59 -23.07
C SER A 36 8.74 -3.73 -23.55
N SER A 37 7.88 -4.31 -22.75
CA SER A 37 6.43 -4.45 -22.97
C SER A 37 5.73 -4.53 -21.60
N GLY A 38 4.73 -3.69 -21.39
CA GLY A 38 3.94 -3.67 -20.16
C GLY A 38 3.84 -2.28 -19.52
N ARG A 39 2.69 -1.99 -18.93
CA ARG A 39 2.47 -0.73 -18.21
C ARG A 39 3.08 -0.85 -16.81
N VAL A 40 4.04 0.01 -16.49
CA VAL A 40 4.63 0.12 -15.16
C VAL A 40 3.74 0.98 -14.26
N TRP A 41 3.40 0.47 -13.09
CA TRP A 41 2.74 1.22 -12.01
C TRP A 41 3.74 1.52 -10.91
N ILE A 42 3.66 2.74 -10.39
CA ILE A 42 4.40 3.14 -9.17
C ILE A 42 3.51 2.78 -7.97
N VAL A 43 4.05 2.02 -7.03
CA VAL A 43 3.33 1.63 -5.80
C VAL A 43 3.99 2.27 -4.60
N LEU A 44 3.21 3.00 -3.83
CA LEU A 44 3.65 3.74 -2.65
C LEU A 44 2.71 3.42 -1.49
N GLY A 45 3.26 3.27 -0.31
CA GLY A 45 2.51 3.17 0.94
C GLY A 45 3.06 4.11 1.99
N ASP A 46 2.27 4.34 3.04
CA ASP A 46 2.74 4.95 4.27
C ASP A 46 3.39 6.33 4.01
N ILE A 47 2.61 7.18 3.35
CA ILE A 47 3.03 8.53 2.92
C ILE A 47 3.15 9.46 4.12
N HIS A 48 2.19 9.39 5.08
CA HIS A 48 2.17 10.19 6.31
C HIS A 48 2.41 11.68 6.07
N GLY A 49 1.86 12.23 4.98
CA GLY A 49 2.04 13.64 4.60
C GLY A 49 3.42 14.00 4.05
N CYS A 50 4.34 13.04 3.89
CA CYS A 50 5.69 13.27 3.36
C CYS A 50 5.69 13.37 1.84
N ILE A 51 5.35 14.54 1.29
CA ILE A 51 5.16 14.76 -0.16
C ILE A 51 6.36 15.41 -0.88
N ARG A 52 7.40 15.86 -0.14
CA ARG A 52 8.50 16.67 -0.70
C ARG A 52 9.24 15.99 -1.85
N ARG A 53 9.20 14.65 -1.88
CA ARG A 53 9.92 13.82 -2.86
C ARG A 53 9.02 13.17 -3.90
N ALA A 54 7.74 13.56 -3.96
CA ALA A 54 6.79 12.94 -4.90
C ALA A 54 7.27 13.08 -6.36
N GLY A 55 7.88 14.21 -6.72
CA GLY A 55 8.45 14.46 -8.06
C GLY A 55 9.83 13.84 -8.32
N ASP A 56 10.49 13.27 -7.30
CA ASP A 56 11.85 12.72 -7.44
C ASP A 56 11.86 11.29 -7.97
N ILE A 57 10.70 10.64 -8.17
CA ILE A 57 10.60 9.26 -8.65
C ILE A 57 10.94 9.24 -10.16
N PRO A 58 12.07 8.61 -10.56
CA PRO A 58 12.57 8.75 -11.93
C PRO A 58 11.66 8.17 -13.01
N GLN A 59 10.79 7.20 -12.65
CA GLN A 59 9.93 6.50 -13.59
C GLN A 59 8.55 7.13 -13.78
N LEU A 60 8.23 8.24 -13.10
CA LEU A 60 6.89 8.86 -13.13
C LEU A 60 6.43 9.21 -14.53
N GLU A 61 7.28 9.81 -15.36
CA GLU A 61 6.91 10.23 -16.73
C GLU A 61 6.43 9.10 -17.62
N HIS A 62 6.88 7.87 -17.33
CA HIS A 62 6.60 6.69 -18.16
C HIS A 62 5.67 5.69 -17.46
N ALA A 63 5.25 6.00 -16.23
CA ALA A 63 4.33 5.14 -15.49
C ALA A 63 2.93 5.14 -16.11
N ALA A 64 2.21 4.06 -15.93
CA ALA A 64 0.78 4.00 -16.25
C ALA A 64 -0.06 4.74 -15.20
N GLY A 65 0.45 4.85 -13.99
CA GLY A 65 -0.17 5.53 -12.87
C GLY A 65 0.53 5.25 -11.55
N VAL A 66 -0.02 5.83 -10.50
CA VAL A 66 0.44 5.69 -9.12
C VAL A 66 -0.65 5.01 -8.29
N ILE A 67 -0.28 3.99 -7.54
CA ILE A 67 -1.14 3.31 -6.57
C ILE A 67 -0.65 3.67 -5.17
N LEU A 68 -1.51 4.32 -4.38
CA LEU A 68 -1.27 4.64 -2.97
C LEU A 68 -2.00 3.61 -2.11
N THR A 69 -1.24 2.75 -1.41
CA THR A 69 -1.80 1.59 -0.69
C THR A 69 -2.44 1.94 0.66
N GLY A 70 -2.33 3.21 1.11
CA GLY A 70 -2.92 3.70 2.36
C GLY A 70 -1.95 4.52 3.19
N ASP A 71 -2.41 4.97 4.36
CA ASP A 71 -1.71 5.88 5.27
C ASP A 71 -1.19 7.13 4.56
N LEU A 72 -2.14 7.81 3.88
CA LEU A 72 -1.90 9.09 3.22
C LEU A 72 -1.49 10.14 4.23
N THR A 73 -2.10 10.07 5.43
CA THR A 73 -1.93 11.02 6.52
C THR A 73 -1.51 10.33 7.82
N THR A 74 -1.12 11.13 8.81
CA THR A 74 -0.96 10.69 10.21
C THR A 74 -2.10 11.28 11.04
N LEU A 75 -3.17 10.51 11.26
CA LEU A 75 -4.38 10.91 11.98
C LEU A 75 -5.12 12.10 11.36
N GLY A 76 -4.82 12.42 10.08
CA GLY A 76 -5.38 13.57 9.39
C GLY A 76 -6.72 13.26 8.73
N GLY A 77 -7.52 14.33 8.54
CA GLY A 77 -8.77 14.28 7.77
C GLY A 77 -8.57 14.72 6.32
N VAL A 78 -9.69 15.07 5.66
CA VAL A 78 -9.75 15.41 4.22
C VAL A 78 -8.75 16.48 3.78
N ALA A 79 -8.51 17.53 4.60
CA ALA A 79 -7.60 18.60 4.23
C ALA A 79 -6.15 18.09 4.08
N ALA A 80 -5.69 17.23 4.99
CA ALA A 80 -4.36 16.62 4.92
C ALA A 80 -4.25 15.65 3.76
N ALA A 81 -5.23 14.76 3.56
CA ALA A 81 -5.27 13.82 2.45
C ALA A 81 -5.29 14.56 1.09
N ARG A 82 -6.03 15.66 0.99
CA ARG A 82 -6.05 16.52 -0.20
C ARG A 82 -4.66 17.01 -0.57
N THR A 83 -3.89 17.52 0.39
CA THR A 83 -2.52 17.99 0.17
C THR A 83 -1.65 16.87 -0.42
N VAL A 84 -1.79 15.63 0.08
CA VAL A 84 -1.05 14.48 -0.44
C VAL A 84 -1.47 14.16 -1.87
N ILE A 85 -2.76 14.01 -2.12
CA ILE A 85 -3.28 13.66 -3.46
C ILE A 85 -2.93 14.74 -4.49
N GLU A 86 -3.09 16.02 -4.17
CA GLU A 86 -2.76 17.12 -5.07
C GLU A 86 -1.26 17.15 -5.40
N ALA A 87 -0.37 16.84 -4.45
CA ALA A 87 1.06 16.75 -4.71
C ALA A 87 1.40 15.63 -5.72
N PHE A 88 0.76 14.45 -5.60
CA PHE A 88 0.94 13.38 -6.57
C PHE A 88 0.26 13.68 -7.92
N GLN A 89 -0.91 14.32 -7.91
CA GLN A 89 -1.59 14.74 -9.14
C GLN A 89 -0.81 15.83 -9.92
N ALA A 90 -0.02 16.62 -9.23
CA ALA A 90 0.85 17.62 -9.87
C ALA A 90 1.99 16.96 -10.70
N VAL A 91 2.36 15.72 -10.38
CA VAL A 91 3.46 14.99 -11.05
C VAL A 91 2.99 13.84 -11.93
N HIS A 92 1.77 13.30 -11.70
CA HIS A 92 1.17 12.27 -12.55
C HIS A 92 -0.36 12.37 -12.56
N PRO A 93 -1.03 12.31 -13.75
CA PRO A 93 -2.48 12.50 -13.85
C PRO A 93 -3.30 11.32 -13.32
N VAL A 94 -2.77 10.10 -13.34
CA VAL A 94 -3.47 8.89 -12.93
C VAL A 94 -3.04 8.48 -11.53
N ILE A 95 -3.89 8.74 -10.54
CA ILE A 95 -3.69 8.35 -9.13
C ILE A 95 -4.86 7.48 -8.71
N LEU A 96 -4.55 6.32 -8.14
CA LEU A 96 -5.49 5.46 -7.42
C LEU A 96 -5.04 5.38 -5.98
N ALA A 97 -5.96 5.53 -5.04
CA ALA A 97 -5.62 5.62 -3.62
C ALA A 97 -6.67 4.96 -2.74
N GLN A 98 -6.27 4.54 -1.57
CA GLN A 98 -7.18 4.12 -0.50
C GLN A 98 -6.69 4.62 0.85
N ILE A 99 -7.54 4.52 1.86
CA ILE A 99 -7.16 4.79 3.25
C ILE A 99 -6.26 3.67 3.80
N GLY A 100 -5.33 4.05 4.68
CA GLY A 100 -4.72 3.14 5.65
C GLY A 100 -5.40 3.24 7.01
N ASN A 101 -4.82 2.65 8.05
CA ASN A 101 -5.39 2.71 9.38
C ASN A 101 -5.24 4.09 10.05
N MET A 102 -4.23 4.87 9.66
CA MET A 102 -4.01 6.22 10.20
C MET A 102 -4.90 7.29 9.56
N ASP A 103 -5.57 6.99 8.45
CA ASP A 103 -6.49 7.91 7.80
C ASP A 103 -7.88 7.84 8.43
N ARG A 104 -8.57 8.99 8.58
CA ARG A 104 -9.92 9.04 9.10
C ARG A 104 -10.95 8.61 8.05
N ALA A 105 -12.10 8.12 8.50
CA ALA A 105 -13.16 7.60 7.62
C ALA A 105 -13.63 8.61 6.55
N GLU A 106 -13.71 9.90 6.88
CA GLU A 106 -14.09 10.93 5.93
C GLU A 106 -13.12 11.08 4.72
N VAL A 107 -11.87 10.58 4.86
CA VAL A 107 -10.92 10.54 3.75
C VAL A 107 -11.38 9.54 2.69
N ASN A 108 -11.91 8.39 3.12
CA ASN A 108 -12.47 7.40 2.20
C ASN A 108 -13.59 8.00 1.33
N ASP A 109 -14.54 8.68 1.97
CA ASP A 109 -15.70 9.27 1.27
C ASP A 109 -15.25 10.37 0.29
N TRP A 110 -14.22 11.13 0.68
CA TRP A 110 -13.65 12.14 -0.20
C TRP A 110 -12.91 11.52 -1.39
N LEU A 111 -12.14 10.45 -1.22
CA LEU A 111 -11.49 9.71 -2.32
C LEU A 111 -12.53 9.12 -3.27
N GLU A 112 -13.67 8.63 -2.74
CA GLU A 112 -14.78 8.13 -3.54
C GLU A 112 -15.41 9.25 -4.39
N ALA A 113 -15.70 10.39 -3.78
CA ALA A 113 -16.23 11.57 -4.49
C ALA A 113 -15.25 12.09 -5.58
N LYS A 114 -13.94 11.84 -5.43
CA LYS A 114 -12.92 12.15 -6.44
C LYS A 114 -12.80 11.09 -7.55
N GLY A 115 -13.46 9.95 -7.42
CA GLY A 115 -13.37 8.85 -8.37
C GLY A 115 -12.04 8.09 -8.39
N ILE A 116 -11.21 8.25 -7.35
CA ILE A 116 -9.89 7.62 -7.26
C ILE A 116 -9.76 6.56 -6.16
N ASN A 117 -10.85 6.34 -5.40
CA ASN A 117 -10.86 5.41 -4.27
C ASN A 117 -10.69 3.95 -4.72
N LEU A 118 -9.85 3.21 -4.01
CA LEU A 118 -9.71 1.76 -4.14
C LEU A 118 -10.48 1.01 -3.05
N HIS A 119 -10.59 1.55 -1.82
CA HIS A 119 -11.21 0.83 -0.71
C HIS A 119 -12.64 0.40 -1.05
N ARG A 120 -12.91 -0.92 -1.01
CA ARG A 120 -14.17 -1.58 -1.36
C ARG A 120 -14.63 -1.32 -2.80
N ASN A 121 -13.67 -1.06 -3.70
CA ASN A 121 -13.92 -0.85 -5.12
C ASN A 121 -13.20 -1.87 -5.99
N VAL A 122 -13.82 -2.16 -7.14
CA VAL A 122 -13.22 -2.85 -8.27
C VAL A 122 -12.88 -1.80 -9.31
N ARG A 123 -11.63 -1.71 -9.73
CA ARG A 123 -11.15 -0.78 -10.76
C ARG A 123 -10.53 -1.55 -11.92
N GLU A 124 -11.06 -1.38 -13.10
CA GLU A 124 -10.49 -1.97 -14.30
C GLU A 124 -9.12 -1.34 -14.62
N LEU A 125 -8.10 -2.17 -14.78
CA LEU A 125 -6.80 -1.77 -15.32
C LEU A 125 -6.69 -2.07 -16.81
N SER A 126 -7.34 -3.14 -17.25
CA SER A 126 -7.50 -3.55 -18.65
C SER A 126 -8.74 -4.44 -18.76
N PRO A 127 -9.19 -4.80 -19.97
CA PRO A 127 -10.35 -5.68 -20.15
C PRO A 127 -10.24 -7.04 -19.41
N GLU A 128 -9.02 -7.49 -19.13
CA GLU A 128 -8.77 -8.78 -18.46
C GLU A 128 -8.33 -8.63 -17.00
N VAL A 129 -7.97 -7.42 -16.52
CA VAL A 129 -7.34 -7.20 -15.22
C VAL A 129 -8.11 -6.19 -14.39
N ALA A 130 -8.45 -6.54 -13.16
CA ALA A 130 -9.02 -5.62 -12.19
C ALA A 130 -8.16 -5.47 -10.92
N LEU A 131 -8.16 -4.24 -10.37
CA LEU A 131 -7.73 -3.97 -9.00
C LEU A 131 -8.91 -4.17 -8.05
N LEU A 132 -8.66 -4.84 -6.93
CA LEU A 132 -9.56 -4.95 -5.77
C LEU A 132 -8.91 -4.20 -4.62
N GLY A 133 -9.61 -3.28 -3.95
CA GLY A 133 -9.03 -2.50 -2.87
C GLY A 133 -9.64 -2.78 -1.50
N VAL A 134 -8.82 -3.01 -0.48
CA VAL A 134 -9.20 -3.05 0.94
C VAL A 134 -8.24 -2.21 1.78
N GLY A 135 -8.71 -1.05 2.23
CA GLY A 135 -7.95 -0.14 3.10
C GLY A 135 -8.22 -0.38 4.58
N GLY A 136 -7.48 0.34 5.42
CA GLY A 136 -7.49 0.15 6.87
C GLY A 136 -6.65 -1.05 7.31
N SER A 137 -6.64 -1.32 8.61
CA SER A 137 -5.96 -2.49 9.18
C SER A 137 -6.86 -3.30 10.11
N THR A 138 -6.40 -4.46 10.53
CA THR A 138 -6.96 -5.17 11.69
C THR A 138 -6.65 -4.42 12.98
N PHE A 139 -7.31 -4.81 14.08
CA PHE A 139 -7.09 -4.14 15.37
C PHE A 139 -5.64 -4.25 15.81
N SER A 140 -5.09 -3.11 16.21
CA SER A 140 -3.76 -2.95 16.78
C SER A 140 -3.83 -2.44 18.22
N PRO A 141 -2.74 -2.52 18.99
CA PRO A 141 -2.69 -1.92 20.34
C PRO A 141 -2.81 -0.38 20.34
N PHE A 142 -2.73 0.24 19.17
CA PHE A 142 -2.65 1.70 19.02
C PHE A 142 -4.00 2.39 18.86
N GLY A 143 -5.08 1.65 18.50
CA GLY A 143 -6.43 2.20 18.36
C GLY A 143 -6.49 3.31 17.30
N THR A 144 -6.01 3.04 16.10
CA THR A 144 -5.97 4.01 15.01
C THR A 144 -7.35 4.19 14.35
N PRO A 145 -7.60 5.29 13.62
CA PRO A 145 -8.95 5.66 13.16
C PRO A 145 -9.68 4.64 12.28
N SER A 146 -8.95 3.86 11.47
CA SER A 146 -9.55 2.96 10.48
C SER A 146 -9.10 1.51 10.71
N GLU A 147 -9.43 0.98 11.88
CA GLU A 147 -9.23 -0.42 12.25
C GLU A 147 -10.54 -1.21 12.21
N PHE A 148 -10.50 -2.43 11.70
CA PHE A 148 -11.67 -3.28 11.47
C PHE A 148 -11.39 -4.73 11.88
N PRO A 149 -12.42 -5.50 12.32
CA PRO A 149 -12.24 -6.91 12.61
C PRO A 149 -11.99 -7.74 11.32
N GLU A 150 -11.28 -8.87 11.44
CA GLU A 150 -11.00 -9.80 10.34
C GLU A 150 -12.27 -10.19 9.55
N ALA A 151 -13.37 -10.44 10.24
CA ALA A 151 -14.65 -10.79 9.61
C ALA A 151 -15.11 -9.71 8.60
N ARG A 152 -14.79 -8.44 8.86
CA ARG A 152 -15.14 -7.35 7.95
C ARG A 152 -14.27 -7.38 6.68
N PHE A 153 -12.99 -7.73 6.81
CA PHE A 153 -12.11 -7.94 5.65
C PHE A 153 -12.62 -9.12 4.81
N SER A 154 -13.01 -10.24 5.42
CA SER A 154 -13.59 -11.39 4.70
C SER A 154 -14.83 -10.97 3.91
N GLU A 155 -15.81 -10.29 4.55
CA GLU A 155 -17.02 -9.80 3.87
C GLU A 155 -16.71 -8.92 2.66
N TRP A 156 -15.77 -7.97 2.80
CA TRP A 156 -15.40 -7.07 1.71
C TRP A 156 -14.69 -7.79 0.57
N LEU A 157 -13.78 -8.69 0.89
CA LEU A 157 -13.01 -9.46 -0.10
C LEU A 157 -13.92 -10.39 -0.90
N GLU A 158 -14.87 -11.08 -0.25
CA GLU A 158 -15.88 -11.90 -0.93
C GLU A 158 -16.78 -11.08 -1.87
N ASP A 159 -17.24 -9.89 -1.41
CA ASP A 159 -18.01 -8.98 -2.26
C ASP A 159 -17.22 -8.52 -3.48
N LEU A 160 -15.97 -8.12 -3.27
CA LEU A 160 -15.07 -7.68 -4.34
C LEU A 160 -14.80 -8.81 -5.35
N ALA A 161 -14.53 -10.03 -4.89
CA ALA A 161 -14.32 -11.20 -5.76
C ALA A 161 -15.55 -11.48 -6.64
N ARG A 162 -16.76 -11.45 -6.04
CA ARG A 162 -18.01 -11.63 -6.77
C ARG A 162 -18.21 -10.55 -7.84
N ARG A 163 -17.95 -9.28 -7.51
CA ARG A 163 -18.05 -8.14 -8.44
C ARG A 163 -17.01 -8.16 -9.55
N ALA A 164 -15.87 -8.80 -9.29
CA ALA A 164 -14.76 -8.90 -10.25
C ALA A 164 -14.71 -10.24 -11.02
N SER A 165 -15.75 -11.07 -10.91
CA SER A 165 -15.78 -12.45 -11.45
C SER A 165 -15.61 -12.55 -12.96
N GLN A 166 -15.86 -11.46 -13.72
CA GLN A 166 -15.65 -11.42 -15.17
C GLN A 166 -14.19 -11.18 -15.57
N TYR A 167 -13.33 -10.74 -14.66
CA TYR A 167 -11.93 -10.48 -14.97
C TYR A 167 -11.10 -11.76 -14.82
N ARG A 168 -10.18 -11.96 -15.76
CA ARG A 168 -9.29 -13.12 -15.76
C ARG A 168 -8.21 -13.04 -14.68
N GLU A 169 -7.70 -11.84 -14.44
CA GLU A 169 -6.63 -11.58 -13.47
C GLU A 169 -7.06 -10.52 -12.47
N LEU A 170 -6.76 -10.79 -11.21
CA LEU A 170 -7.03 -9.88 -10.09
C LEU A 170 -5.72 -9.38 -9.48
N VAL A 171 -5.67 -8.12 -9.12
CA VAL A 171 -4.61 -7.54 -8.31
C VAL A 171 -5.26 -6.97 -7.06
N LEU A 172 -4.90 -7.49 -5.90
CA LEU A 172 -5.37 -6.98 -4.61
C LEU A 172 -4.48 -5.82 -4.17
N VAL A 173 -5.08 -4.71 -3.76
CA VAL A 173 -4.43 -3.62 -3.04
C VAL A 173 -4.97 -3.63 -1.63
N ALA A 174 -4.18 -4.06 -0.66
CA ALA A 174 -4.58 -4.15 0.74
C ALA A 174 -3.61 -3.32 1.58
N HIS A 175 -4.12 -2.35 2.39
CA HIS A 175 -3.18 -1.62 3.25
C HIS A 175 -2.52 -2.57 4.26
N ASN A 176 -3.32 -3.37 4.99
CA ASN A 176 -2.80 -4.39 5.89
C ASN A 176 -2.20 -5.56 5.10
N PRO A 177 -0.97 -6.02 5.39
CA PRO A 177 -0.36 -7.14 4.68
C PRO A 177 -1.03 -8.48 5.04
N PRO A 178 -0.92 -9.53 4.18
CA PRO A 178 -1.37 -10.87 4.51
C PRO A 178 -0.52 -11.50 5.60
N TYR A 179 -1.17 -12.22 6.52
CA TYR A 179 -0.54 -12.93 7.63
C TYR A 179 0.51 -13.95 7.17
N ASN A 180 1.59 -14.09 7.96
CA ASN A 180 2.68 -15.05 7.76
C ASN A 180 3.42 -14.90 6.43
N THR A 181 3.86 -13.68 6.17
CA THR A 181 4.73 -13.32 5.03
C THR A 181 5.94 -12.51 5.50
N VAL A 182 6.89 -12.25 4.61
CA VAL A 182 7.98 -11.29 4.92
C VAL A 182 7.46 -9.84 5.04
N CYS A 183 6.25 -9.58 4.52
CA CYS A 183 5.65 -8.24 4.47
C CYS A 183 4.88 -7.86 5.74
N ASP A 184 4.67 -8.80 6.69
CA ASP A 184 3.89 -8.58 7.92
C ASP A 184 4.66 -8.84 9.22
N ARG A 185 5.99 -8.88 9.15
CA ARG A 185 6.84 -9.24 10.28
C ARG A 185 7.40 -8.00 10.97
N THR A 186 7.03 -7.78 12.23
CA THR A 186 7.61 -6.69 13.05
C THR A 186 9.10 -6.90 13.31
N ASP A 187 9.82 -5.86 13.72
CA ASP A 187 11.23 -5.94 14.17
C ASP A 187 11.42 -6.99 15.29
N GLY A 188 10.38 -7.20 16.12
CA GLY A 188 10.37 -8.25 17.16
C GLY A 188 10.13 -9.67 16.62
N GLY A 189 9.93 -9.84 15.32
CA GLY A 189 9.72 -11.12 14.66
C GLY A 189 8.29 -11.66 14.69
N LEU A 190 7.32 -10.89 15.21
CA LEU A 190 5.91 -11.27 15.24
C LEU A 190 5.26 -11.01 13.87
N HIS A 191 4.41 -11.93 13.43
CA HIS A 191 3.52 -11.74 12.30
C HIS A 191 2.22 -11.08 12.76
N VAL A 192 1.87 -9.93 12.18
CA VAL A 192 0.72 -9.11 12.57
C VAL A 192 -0.20 -8.76 11.39
N GLY A 193 -0.02 -9.43 10.27
CA GLY A 193 -0.87 -9.30 9.08
C GLY A 193 -2.27 -9.86 9.27
N SER A 194 -3.14 -9.61 8.31
CA SER A 194 -4.52 -10.11 8.29
C SER A 194 -4.62 -11.55 7.83
N THR A 195 -5.31 -12.37 8.61
CA THR A 195 -5.64 -13.76 8.24
C THR A 195 -6.68 -13.78 7.13
N ALA A 196 -7.66 -12.89 7.13
CA ALA A 196 -8.66 -12.80 6.06
C ALA A 196 -8.03 -12.47 4.69
N ILE A 197 -7.04 -11.58 4.66
CA ILE A 197 -6.30 -11.28 3.42
C ILE A 197 -5.46 -12.49 3.01
N ARG A 198 -4.87 -13.20 3.94
CA ARG A 198 -4.12 -14.43 3.68
C ARG A 198 -5.02 -15.51 3.08
N ASP A 199 -6.16 -15.78 3.69
CA ASP A 199 -7.14 -16.78 3.25
C ASP A 199 -7.65 -16.46 1.85
N PHE A 200 -7.97 -15.18 1.59
CA PHE A 200 -8.36 -14.71 0.25
C PHE A 200 -7.26 -14.98 -0.80
N ILE A 201 -6.00 -14.72 -0.48
CA ILE A 201 -4.89 -15.01 -1.39
C ILE A 201 -4.79 -16.51 -1.65
N GLU A 202 -4.94 -17.36 -0.65
CA GLU A 202 -4.85 -18.80 -0.82
C GLU A 202 -6.01 -19.38 -1.66
N GLU A 203 -7.20 -18.80 -1.52
CA GLU A 203 -8.40 -19.25 -2.26
C GLU A 203 -8.42 -18.72 -3.69
N TYR A 204 -8.29 -17.40 -3.88
CA TYR A 204 -8.50 -16.75 -5.19
C TYR A 204 -7.22 -16.62 -6.00
N GLN A 205 -6.05 -16.71 -5.37
CA GLN A 205 -4.75 -16.61 -6.03
C GLN A 205 -4.64 -15.40 -6.99
N PRO A 206 -4.89 -14.14 -6.53
CA PRO A 206 -4.70 -12.97 -7.38
C PRO A 206 -3.25 -12.93 -7.91
N ALA A 207 -3.02 -12.27 -9.05
CA ALA A 207 -1.68 -12.15 -9.62
C ALA A 207 -0.70 -11.46 -8.66
N ALA A 208 -1.19 -10.43 -7.94
CA ALA A 208 -0.42 -9.74 -6.90
C ALA A 208 -1.30 -9.29 -5.72
N CYS A 209 -0.64 -9.07 -4.57
CA CYS A 209 -1.14 -8.31 -3.43
C CYS A 209 -0.15 -7.18 -3.12
N LEU A 210 -0.57 -5.93 -3.33
CA LEU A 210 0.20 -4.73 -3.05
C LEU A 210 -0.23 -4.20 -1.69
N CYS A 211 0.68 -4.15 -0.71
CA CYS A 211 0.36 -3.77 0.66
C CYS A 211 1.26 -2.65 1.19
N GLY A 212 1.13 -2.30 2.47
CA GLY A 212 1.88 -1.29 3.22
C GLY A 212 1.86 -1.59 4.71
N HIS A 213 1.56 -0.58 5.54
CA HIS A 213 1.31 -0.65 6.97
C HIS A 213 2.55 -0.94 7.83
N LEU A 214 3.32 -1.98 7.52
CA LEU A 214 4.52 -2.35 8.27
C LEU A 214 5.75 -1.79 7.57
N HIS A 215 6.20 -0.63 8.02
CA HIS A 215 7.27 0.15 7.40
C HIS A 215 8.60 -0.60 7.37
N GLU A 216 8.89 -1.37 8.42
CA GLU A 216 10.08 -2.20 8.59
C GLU A 216 10.07 -3.47 7.73
N SER A 217 8.89 -3.87 7.24
CA SER A 217 8.69 -5.12 6.51
C SER A 217 8.63 -4.94 4.99
N ALA A 218 9.40 -3.98 4.46
CA ALA A 218 9.55 -3.85 3.01
C ALA A 218 10.09 -5.16 2.42
N GLY A 219 9.33 -5.74 1.48
CA GLY A 219 9.69 -7.07 0.95
C GLY A 219 8.83 -7.51 -0.21
N ILE A 220 9.28 -8.58 -0.86
CA ILE A 220 8.54 -9.28 -1.93
C ILE A 220 8.57 -10.77 -1.62
N GLN A 221 7.42 -11.41 -1.64
CA GLN A 221 7.29 -12.86 -1.44
C GLN A 221 6.17 -13.44 -2.31
N ARG A 222 6.30 -14.70 -2.71
CA ARG A 222 5.19 -15.44 -3.32
C ARG A 222 4.42 -16.25 -2.29
N VAL A 223 3.09 -16.20 -2.41
CA VAL A 223 2.14 -17.08 -1.71
C VAL A 223 1.33 -17.80 -2.80
N GLY A 224 1.64 -19.06 -3.04
CA GLY A 224 1.17 -19.73 -4.25
C GLY A 224 1.63 -18.99 -5.51
N ARG A 225 0.71 -18.62 -6.42
CA ARG A 225 1.05 -17.79 -7.58
C ARG A 225 1.09 -16.29 -7.29
N THR A 226 0.50 -15.84 -6.18
CA THR A 226 0.36 -14.42 -5.82
C THR A 226 1.71 -13.81 -5.43
N LEU A 227 2.07 -12.68 -6.06
CA LEU A 227 3.22 -11.88 -5.67
C LEU A 227 2.81 -10.84 -4.61
N VAL A 228 3.20 -11.04 -3.36
CA VAL A 228 2.97 -10.08 -2.26
C VAL A 228 4.09 -9.07 -2.25
N VAL A 229 3.75 -7.77 -2.22
CA VAL A 229 4.71 -6.66 -2.31
C VAL A 229 4.37 -5.63 -1.25
N ASN A 230 5.29 -5.39 -0.31
CA ASN A 230 5.28 -4.23 0.57
C ASN A 230 6.45 -3.31 0.17
N PRO A 231 6.19 -2.09 -0.37
CA PRO A 231 7.26 -1.18 -0.76
C PRO A 231 8.02 -0.60 0.44
N GLY A 232 7.45 -0.68 1.65
CA GLY A 232 7.87 0.10 2.81
C GLY A 232 7.35 1.53 2.78
N SER A 233 7.71 2.35 3.77
CA SER A 233 7.20 3.71 3.88
C SER A 233 7.84 4.67 2.88
N PHE A 234 7.00 5.39 2.12
CA PHE A 234 7.46 6.48 1.24
C PHE A 234 8.06 7.66 2.02
N SER A 235 7.73 7.82 3.29
CA SER A 235 8.38 8.82 4.15
C SER A 235 9.90 8.65 4.22
N THR A 236 10.40 7.42 3.98
CA THR A 236 11.83 7.09 3.89
C THR A 236 12.35 7.03 2.44
N GLY A 237 11.51 7.40 1.46
CA GLY A 237 11.82 7.34 0.04
C GLY A 237 11.62 5.97 -0.61
N ALA A 238 11.01 5.01 0.08
CA ALA A 238 10.76 3.67 -0.46
C ALA A 238 9.53 3.66 -1.39
N TYR A 239 9.62 2.88 -2.49
CA TYR A 239 8.54 2.64 -3.43
C TYR A 239 8.77 1.33 -4.18
N ALA A 240 7.77 0.87 -4.94
CA ALA A 240 7.94 -0.27 -5.82
C ALA A 240 7.53 0.07 -7.25
N LEU A 241 8.19 -0.56 -8.22
CA LEU A 241 7.73 -0.66 -9.59
C LEU A 241 6.96 -1.98 -9.72
N PHE A 242 5.77 -1.91 -10.27
CA PHE A 242 4.90 -3.06 -10.48
C PHE A 242 4.47 -3.14 -11.94
N THR A 243 4.53 -4.32 -12.52
CA THR A 243 4.06 -4.61 -13.88
C THR A 243 3.26 -5.90 -13.91
N LEU A 244 2.21 -5.89 -14.72
CA LEU A 244 1.46 -7.08 -15.09
C LEU A 244 1.23 -7.04 -16.60
N ASP A 245 1.75 -8.02 -17.29
CA ASP A 245 1.63 -8.20 -18.74
C ASP A 245 1.50 -9.69 -19.09
N GLU A 246 1.51 -10.01 -20.39
CA GLU A 246 1.41 -11.39 -20.89
C GLU A 246 2.51 -12.31 -20.35
N SER A 247 3.67 -11.78 -19.98
CA SER A 247 4.78 -12.53 -19.39
C SER A 247 4.59 -12.79 -17.88
N GLY A 248 3.53 -12.23 -17.28
CA GLY A 248 3.15 -12.40 -15.89
C GLY A 248 3.41 -11.14 -15.04
N VAL A 249 3.41 -11.35 -13.72
CA VAL A 249 3.57 -10.29 -12.74
C VAL A 249 5.03 -10.15 -12.29
N ARG A 250 5.49 -8.89 -12.22
CA ARG A 250 6.82 -8.54 -11.71
C ARG A 250 6.71 -7.32 -10.80
N ALA A 251 7.56 -7.28 -9.78
CA ALA A 251 7.75 -6.10 -8.96
C ALA A 251 9.23 -5.96 -8.56
N SER A 252 9.64 -4.73 -8.30
CA SER A 252 10.96 -4.43 -7.76
C SER A 252 10.88 -3.28 -6.78
N LEU A 253 11.50 -3.46 -5.61
CA LEU A 253 11.61 -2.41 -4.60
C LEU A 253 12.66 -1.39 -5.02
N ARG A 254 12.39 -0.13 -4.76
CA ARG A 254 13.24 1.02 -5.05
C ARG A 254 13.28 1.94 -3.85
N ARG A 255 14.32 2.76 -3.80
CA ARG A 255 14.45 3.84 -2.82
C ARG A 255 15.06 5.07 -3.48
N LEU A 256 14.49 6.21 -3.19
CA LEU A 256 15.06 7.50 -3.58
C LEU A 256 16.38 7.73 -2.82
N ALA A 257 17.39 8.25 -3.49
CA ALA A 257 18.73 8.51 -2.94
C ALA A 257 18.74 9.58 -1.84
#